data_12269352eccfde499292844ecce0fa8d
#
_entry.id   12269352eccfde499292844ecce0fa8d
#
_cell.length_a   1.000
_cell.length_b   1.000
_cell.length_c   1.000
_cell.angle_alpha   90.00
_cell.angle_beta   90.00
_cell.angle_gamma   90.00
#
_symmetry.space_group_name_H-M   'P 1'
#
loop_
_entity.id
_entity.type
_entity.pdbx_description
1 polymer ?
#
loop_
_entity_poly.entity_id
_entity_poly.type
_entity_poly.pdbx_seq_one_letter_code
_entity_poly.pdbx_strand_id
1 'polypeptide(L)'
;MHTIIAQLEKIITDYAPRLQKLGEADIAHKPSPVKWSGKEYLGHLIDSAQNNIRRFVLAQYQDKPFVIYDQEKWVAAAGYQHYPAKDLVDLWVLINKHLAIILKNIPESDQNREVQTQDLHSIKWLAADYNKHLLHHLHQVLQLDPIPYP
;
A
#
# COMPACT_ATOMS: atom_id res chain seq x y z
N MET A 1 8.69 -12.04 10.87
CA MET A 1 8.61 -11.46 9.50
C MET A 1 8.04 -12.43 8.45
N HIS A 2 8.44 -13.70 8.41
CA HIS A 2 8.03 -14.66 7.35
C HIS A 2 6.51 -14.74 7.11
N THR A 3 5.70 -14.84 8.17
CA THR A 3 4.23 -14.88 8.06
C THR A 3 3.64 -13.61 7.43
N ILE A 4 4.21 -12.45 7.77
CA ILE A 4 3.77 -11.15 7.23
C ILE A 4 4.07 -11.07 5.72
N ILE A 5 5.26 -11.52 5.31
CA ILE A 5 5.66 -11.56 3.90
C ILE A 5 4.78 -12.53 3.10
N ALA A 6 4.56 -13.74 3.63
CA ALA A 6 3.70 -14.73 2.99
C ALA A 6 2.26 -14.21 2.82
N GLN A 7 1.75 -13.45 3.80
CA GLN A 7 0.45 -12.79 3.70
C GLN A 7 0.45 -11.72 2.59
N LEU A 8 1.49 -10.89 2.49
CA LEU A 8 1.61 -9.90 1.42
C LEU A 8 1.63 -10.56 0.03
N GLU A 9 2.44 -11.61 -0.14
CA GLU A 9 2.52 -12.35 -1.40
C GLU A 9 1.17 -12.98 -1.77
N LYS A 10 0.45 -13.49 -0.77
CA LYS A 10 -0.92 -14.00 -0.96
C LYS A 10 -1.88 -12.89 -1.38
N ILE A 11 -1.83 -11.72 -0.76
CA ILE A 11 -2.64 -10.56 -1.14
C ILE A 11 -2.38 -10.20 -2.62
N ILE A 12 -1.12 -10.10 -3.03
CA ILE A 12 -0.78 -9.80 -4.43
C ILE A 12 -1.38 -10.85 -5.37
N THR A 13 -1.19 -12.13 -5.04
CA THR A 13 -1.65 -13.25 -5.88
C THR A 13 -3.17 -13.30 -6.01
N ASP A 14 -3.89 -13.09 -4.91
CA ASP A 14 -5.34 -13.20 -4.88
C ASP A 14 -6.04 -11.99 -5.50
N TYR A 15 -5.47 -10.78 -5.34
CA TYR A 15 -6.14 -9.54 -5.72
C TYR A 15 -5.73 -9.02 -7.11
N ALA A 16 -4.51 -9.28 -7.59
CA ALA A 16 -4.07 -8.83 -8.91
C ALA A 16 -5.02 -9.28 -10.05
N PRO A 17 -5.44 -10.56 -10.13
CA PRO A 17 -6.36 -10.99 -11.18
C PRO A 17 -7.76 -10.34 -11.09
N ARG A 18 -8.19 -9.98 -9.87
CA ARG A 18 -9.47 -9.31 -9.64
C ARG A 18 -9.41 -7.86 -10.12
N LEU A 19 -8.33 -7.15 -9.80
CA LEU A 19 -8.09 -5.78 -10.24
C LEU A 19 -7.97 -5.70 -11.77
N GLN A 20 -7.28 -6.67 -12.40
CA GLN A 20 -7.13 -6.74 -13.85
C GLN A 20 -8.46 -6.95 -14.61
N LYS A 21 -9.49 -7.47 -13.94
CA LYS A 21 -10.82 -7.68 -14.52
C LYS A 21 -11.71 -6.44 -14.43
N LEU A 22 -11.33 -5.42 -13.66
CA LEU A 22 -12.13 -4.20 -13.56
C LEU A 22 -12.10 -3.43 -14.87
N GLY A 23 -13.28 -3.02 -15.32
CA GLY A 23 -13.41 -2.13 -16.46
C GLY A 23 -12.89 -0.73 -16.15
N GLU A 24 -12.36 -0.03 -17.19
CA GLU A 24 -11.87 1.34 -17.05
C GLU A 24 -12.93 2.28 -16.45
N ALA A 25 -14.18 2.17 -16.90
CA ALA A 25 -15.28 3.00 -16.42
C ALA A 25 -15.65 2.68 -14.97
N ASP A 26 -15.62 1.40 -14.57
CA ASP A 26 -16.00 0.97 -13.21
C ASP A 26 -15.00 1.46 -12.18
N ILE A 27 -13.69 1.28 -12.43
CA ILE A 27 -12.65 1.73 -11.52
C ILE A 27 -12.50 3.25 -11.47
N ALA A 28 -12.86 3.96 -12.53
CA ALA A 28 -12.84 5.43 -12.59
C ALA A 28 -14.08 6.08 -11.98
N HIS A 29 -15.15 5.32 -11.71
CA HIS A 29 -16.39 5.86 -11.15
C HIS A 29 -16.16 6.44 -9.74
N LYS A 30 -16.63 7.68 -9.54
CA LYS A 30 -16.67 8.34 -8.22
C LYS A 30 -18.08 8.24 -7.65
N PRO A 31 -18.26 7.59 -6.48
CA PRO A 31 -19.58 7.50 -5.83
C PRO A 31 -20.18 8.88 -5.50
N SER A 32 -19.33 9.87 -5.27
CA SER A 32 -19.70 11.28 -5.10
C SER A 32 -18.45 12.16 -5.38
N PRO A 33 -18.61 13.48 -5.62
CA PRO A 33 -17.48 14.38 -5.88
C PRO A 33 -16.40 14.40 -4.80
N VAL A 34 -16.77 14.10 -3.56
CA VAL A 34 -15.86 14.12 -2.39
C VAL A 34 -15.30 12.74 -2.02
N LYS A 35 -15.77 11.67 -2.65
CA LYS A 35 -15.28 10.32 -2.41
C LYS A 35 -14.30 9.91 -3.50
N TRP A 36 -13.28 9.17 -3.10
CA TRP A 36 -12.31 8.60 -4.03
C TRP A 36 -12.96 7.58 -4.96
N SER A 37 -12.48 7.55 -6.21
CA SER A 37 -12.72 6.46 -7.16
C SER A 37 -11.85 5.24 -6.82
N GLY A 38 -12.12 4.12 -7.47
CA GLY A 38 -11.23 2.95 -7.39
C GLY A 38 -9.80 3.26 -7.84
N LYS A 39 -9.62 4.13 -8.84
CA LYS A 39 -8.28 4.60 -9.28
C LYS A 39 -7.55 5.38 -8.19
N GLU A 40 -8.24 6.28 -7.51
CA GLU A 40 -7.66 7.09 -6.44
C GLU A 40 -7.31 6.21 -5.22
N TYR A 41 -8.17 5.25 -4.85
CA TYR A 41 -7.83 4.27 -3.81
C TYR A 41 -6.61 3.41 -4.20
N LEU A 42 -6.55 2.90 -5.43
CA LEU A 42 -5.42 2.11 -5.89
C LEU A 42 -4.13 2.93 -5.95
N GLY A 43 -4.24 4.20 -6.38
CA GLY A 43 -3.15 5.17 -6.34
C GLY A 43 -2.66 5.43 -4.92
N HIS A 44 -3.58 5.63 -3.96
CA HIS A 44 -3.24 5.75 -2.55
C HIS A 44 -2.49 4.50 -2.02
N LEU A 45 -2.84 3.30 -2.45
CA LEU A 45 -2.11 2.08 -2.10
C LEU A 45 -0.69 2.05 -2.70
N ILE A 46 -0.49 2.62 -3.89
CA ILE A 46 0.84 2.80 -4.49
C ILE A 46 1.67 3.79 -3.67
N ASP A 47 1.08 4.93 -3.26
CA ASP A 47 1.74 5.92 -2.41
C ASP A 47 2.13 5.32 -1.05
N SER A 48 1.23 4.55 -0.46
CA SER A 48 1.48 3.82 0.79
C SER A 48 2.65 2.85 0.65
N ALA A 49 2.72 2.10 -0.47
CA ALA A 49 3.85 1.22 -0.76
C ALA A 49 5.18 1.99 -0.84
N GLN A 50 5.22 3.11 -1.59
CA GLN A 50 6.41 3.94 -1.73
C GLN A 50 6.91 4.46 -0.38
N ASN A 51 6.00 4.98 0.45
CA ASN A 51 6.36 5.50 1.76
C ASN A 51 6.80 4.39 2.73
N ASN A 52 6.18 3.20 2.68
CA ASN A 52 6.61 2.07 3.49
C ASN A 52 7.96 1.49 3.02
N ILE A 53 8.24 1.42 1.73
CA ILE A 53 9.57 1.10 1.20
C ILE A 53 10.60 2.06 1.79
N ARG A 54 10.32 3.37 1.75
CA ARG A 54 11.21 4.38 2.32
C ARG A 54 11.44 4.17 3.81
N ARG A 55 10.38 3.91 4.58
CA ARG A 55 10.45 3.58 6.02
C ARG A 55 11.34 2.37 6.28
N PHE A 56 11.09 1.28 5.59
CA PHE A 56 11.82 0.02 5.78
C PHE A 56 13.29 0.10 5.40
N VAL A 57 13.61 0.85 4.34
CA VAL A 57 15.00 1.02 3.91
C VAL A 57 15.74 1.97 4.85
N LEU A 58 15.20 3.14 5.16
CA LEU A 58 15.85 4.13 6.01
C LEU A 58 16.11 3.61 7.43
N ALA A 59 15.16 2.89 8.02
CA ALA A 59 15.31 2.38 9.38
C ALA A 59 16.45 1.36 9.55
N GLN A 60 16.94 0.75 8.47
CA GLN A 60 18.07 -0.17 8.55
C GLN A 60 19.42 0.54 8.79
N TYR A 61 19.54 1.83 8.47
CA TYR A 61 20.80 2.57 8.60
C TYR A 61 20.65 3.96 9.27
N GLN A 62 19.43 4.43 9.52
CA GLN A 62 19.15 5.65 10.29
C GLN A 62 18.49 5.30 11.62
N ASP A 63 18.74 6.08 12.65
CA ASP A 63 18.02 5.96 13.92
C ASP A 63 16.68 6.70 13.81
N LYS A 64 15.60 5.97 14.03
CA LYS A 64 14.21 6.48 14.08
C LYS A 64 13.87 7.50 12.97
N PRO A 65 14.06 7.15 11.68
CA PRO A 65 13.79 8.11 10.60
C PRO A 65 12.34 8.58 10.66
N PHE A 66 12.13 9.89 10.46
CA PHE A 66 10.82 10.51 10.43
C PHE A 66 10.25 10.49 9.01
N VAL A 67 9.21 9.70 8.79
CA VAL A 67 8.59 9.52 7.46
C VAL A 67 7.07 9.57 7.57
N ILE A 68 6.51 10.75 7.30
CA ILE A 68 5.07 10.99 7.15
C ILE A 68 4.75 11.57 5.77
N TYR A 69 3.51 11.51 5.38
CA TYR A 69 2.98 12.17 4.19
C TYR A 69 1.49 12.47 4.37
N ASP A 70 1.01 13.49 3.65
CA ASP A 70 -0.40 13.84 3.58
C ASP A 70 -1.03 13.07 2.43
N GLN A 71 -1.80 12.04 2.74
CA GLN A 71 -2.39 11.14 1.74
C GLN A 71 -3.36 11.85 0.80
N GLU A 72 -4.16 12.78 1.30
CA GLU A 72 -5.15 13.51 0.48
C GLU A 72 -4.46 14.39 -0.55
N LYS A 73 -3.44 15.15 -0.10
CA LYS A 73 -2.66 16.00 -1.00
C LYS A 73 -1.85 15.20 -2.00
N TRP A 74 -1.34 14.04 -1.59
CA TRP A 74 -0.57 13.19 -2.50
C TRP A 74 -1.45 12.63 -3.61
N VAL A 75 -2.60 12.03 -3.28
CA VAL A 75 -3.56 11.53 -4.28
C VAL A 75 -4.01 12.63 -5.23
N ALA A 76 -4.32 13.82 -4.69
CA ALA A 76 -4.72 14.97 -5.50
C ALA A 76 -3.60 15.44 -6.46
N ALA A 77 -2.35 15.52 -5.97
CA ALA A 77 -1.20 15.95 -6.76
C ALA A 77 -0.78 14.92 -7.81
N ALA A 78 -0.88 13.63 -7.50
CA ALA A 78 -0.53 12.55 -8.43
C ALA A 78 -1.54 12.41 -9.58
N GLY A 79 -2.81 12.80 -9.38
CA GLY A 79 -3.82 12.84 -10.44
C GLY A 79 -4.19 11.44 -10.98
N TYR A 80 -4.31 10.45 -10.11
CA TYR A 80 -4.55 9.04 -10.49
C TYR A 80 -5.80 8.81 -11.34
N GLN A 81 -6.77 9.70 -11.26
CA GLN A 81 -7.98 9.63 -12.08
C GLN A 81 -7.69 9.65 -13.58
N HIS A 82 -6.56 10.22 -13.99
CA HIS A 82 -6.15 10.34 -15.39
C HIS A 82 -5.25 9.20 -15.88
N TYR A 83 -4.85 8.28 -15.00
CA TYR A 83 -4.05 7.12 -15.39
C TYR A 83 -4.91 6.05 -16.07
N PRO A 84 -4.37 5.31 -17.07
CA PRO A 84 -4.99 4.08 -17.54
C PRO A 84 -5.11 3.07 -16.38
N ALA A 85 -6.27 2.43 -16.22
CA ALA A 85 -6.49 1.47 -15.14
C ALA A 85 -5.46 0.32 -15.16
N LYS A 86 -5.12 -0.18 -16.35
CA LYS A 86 -4.12 -1.23 -16.52
C LYS A 86 -2.78 -0.84 -15.95
N ASP A 87 -2.31 0.38 -16.22
CA ASP A 87 -0.99 0.85 -15.77
C ASP A 87 -0.95 1.00 -14.25
N LEU A 88 -2.06 1.47 -13.63
CA LEU A 88 -2.18 1.52 -12.17
C LEU A 88 -2.13 0.12 -11.54
N VAL A 89 -2.83 -0.85 -12.10
CA VAL A 89 -2.82 -2.23 -11.60
C VAL A 89 -1.43 -2.84 -11.73
N ASP A 90 -0.79 -2.68 -12.89
CA ASP A 90 0.57 -3.19 -13.12
C ASP A 90 1.58 -2.55 -12.15
N LEU A 91 1.49 -1.24 -11.94
CA LEU A 91 2.34 -0.52 -10.99
C LEU A 91 2.10 -1.00 -9.55
N TRP A 92 0.84 -1.18 -9.14
CA TRP A 92 0.50 -1.71 -7.82
C TRP A 92 1.10 -3.11 -7.60
N VAL A 93 1.00 -4.00 -8.59
CA VAL A 93 1.58 -5.35 -8.53
C VAL A 93 3.09 -5.28 -8.38
N LEU A 94 3.77 -4.50 -9.23
CA LEU A 94 5.24 -4.43 -9.25
C LEU A 94 5.81 -3.80 -7.99
N ILE A 95 5.22 -2.72 -7.49
CA ILE A 95 5.71 -2.05 -6.27
C ILE A 95 5.52 -2.92 -5.03
N ASN A 96 4.42 -3.68 -4.94
CA ASN A 96 4.19 -4.61 -3.83
C ASN A 96 5.12 -5.83 -3.88
N LYS A 97 5.43 -6.35 -5.07
CA LYS A 97 6.49 -7.37 -5.24
C LYS A 97 7.85 -6.85 -4.81
N HIS A 98 8.18 -5.62 -5.17
CA HIS A 98 9.43 -4.97 -4.75
C HIS A 98 9.46 -4.80 -3.22
N LEU A 99 8.37 -4.33 -2.60
CA LEU A 99 8.25 -4.21 -1.15
C LEU A 99 8.45 -5.57 -0.45
N ALA A 100 7.85 -6.64 -0.97
CA ALA A 100 8.05 -7.99 -0.43
C ALA A 100 9.52 -8.45 -0.47
N ILE A 101 10.25 -8.12 -1.55
CA ILE A 101 11.69 -8.40 -1.67
C ILE A 101 12.48 -7.61 -0.62
N ILE A 102 12.16 -6.33 -0.42
CA ILE A 102 12.81 -5.50 0.62
C ILE A 102 12.61 -6.14 1.99
N LEU A 103 11.37 -6.51 2.34
CA LEU A 103 11.07 -7.15 3.64
C LEU A 103 11.82 -8.47 3.84
N LYS A 104 12.03 -9.26 2.77
CA LYS A 104 12.82 -10.50 2.82
C LYS A 104 14.29 -10.27 3.14
N ASN A 105 14.81 -9.13 2.71
CA ASN A 105 16.22 -8.78 2.87
C ASN A 105 16.53 -8.09 4.21
N ILE A 106 15.52 -7.74 5.03
CA ILE A 106 15.74 -7.13 6.34
C ILE A 106 16.28 -8.18 7.32
N PRO A 107 17.50 -8.00 7.88
CA PRO A 107 18.05 -8.89 8.88
C PRO A 107 17.14 -9.02 10.10
N GLU A 108 17.15 -10.16 10.76
CA GLU A 108 16.32 -10.39 11.96
C GLU A 108 16.64 -9.37 13.05
N SER A 109 17.91 -8.99 13.22
CA SER A 109 18.38 -7.95 14.14
C SER A 109 17.71 -6.59 13.92
N ASP A 110 17.31 -6.28 12.68
CA ASP A 110 16.80 -4.96 12.31
C ASP A 110 15.27 -4.87 12.31
N GLN A 111 14.57 -6.00 12.41
CA GLN A 111 13.10 -6.05 12.35
C GLN A 111 12.40 -5.26 13.46
N ASN A 112 13.07 -5.05 14.58
CA ASN A 112 12.57 -4.25 15.69
C ASN A 112 13.08 -2.79 15.68
N ARG A 113 13.88 -2.37 14.71
CA ARG A 113 14.25 -0.96 14.55
C ARG A 113 13.02 -0.12 14.27
N GLU A 114 13.00 1.08 14.80
CA GLU A 114 11.82 1.93 14.85
C GLU A 114 11.84 3.02 13.77
N VAL A 115 10.66 3.40 13.33
CA VAL A 115 10.39 4.53 12.45
C VAL A 115 9.43 5.46 13.17
N GLN A 116 9.71 6.76 13.15
CA GLN A 116 8.78 7.78 13.58
C GLN A 116 7.79 8.07 12.46
N THR A 117 6.55 7.66 12.68
CA THR A 117 5.37 8.10 11.91
C THR A 117 4.65 9.16 12.75
N GLN A 118 3.34 9.11 12.94
CA GLN A 118 2.71 9.86 14.03
C GLN A 118 3.23 9.38 15.38
N ASP A 119 3.33 8.06 15.52
CA ASP A 119 3.90 7.36 16.67
C ASP A 119 5.15 6.58 16.26
N LEU A 120 5.91 6.08 17.25
CA LEU A 120 7.04 5.18 17.02
C LEU A 120 6.54 3.76 16.81
N HIS A 121 6.91 3.16 15.68
CA HIS A 121 6.57 1.78 15.35
C HIS A 121 7.77 1.02 14.80
N SER A 122 7.88 -0.26 15.17
CA SER A 122 8.91 -1.12 14.59
C SER A 122 8.63 -1.43 13.12
N ILE A 123 9.69 -1.75 12.36
CA ILE A 123 9.57 -2.25 10.97
C ILE A 123 8.56 -3.41 10.90
N LYS A 124 8.67 -4.37 11.84
CA LYS A 124 7.79 -5.54 11.86
C LYS A 124 6.33 -5.16 12.09
N TRP A 125 6.05 -4.21 12.98
CA TRP A 125 4.70 -3.71 13.21
C TRP A 125 4.15 -3.01 11.96
N LEU A 126 4.93 -2.10 11.37
CA LEU A 126 4.54 -1.37 10.15
C LEU A 126 4.26 -2.31 8.98
N ALA A 127 5.05 -3.38 8.83
CA ALA A 127 4.82 -4.37 7.77
C ALA A 127 3.51 -5.16 7.98
N ALA A 128 3.16 -5.49 9.22
CA ALA A 128 1.89 -6.14 9.53
C ALA A 128 0.69 -5.19 9.34
N ASP A 129 0.85 -3.94 9.75
CA ASP A 129 -0.16 -2.90 9.58
C ASP A 129 -0.40 -2.58 8.10
N TYR A 130 0.68 -2.54 7.30
CA TYR A 130 0.60 -2.37 5.85
C TYR A 130 -0.30 -3.42 5.18
N ASN A 131 -0.20 -4.70 5.56
CA ASN A 131 -1.07 -5.74 5.02
C ASN A 131 -2.56 -5.51 5.35
N LYS A 132 -2.87 -5.05 6.56
CA LYS A 132 -4.24 -4.70 6.97
C LYS A 132 -4.77 -3.52 6.14
N HIS A 133 -3.95 -2.49 5.99
CA HIS A 133 -4.25 -1.32 5.18
C HIS A 133 -4.54 -1.68 3.73
N LEU A 134 -3.70 -2.56 3.11
CA LEU A 134 -3.94 -3.08 1.77
C LEU A 134 -5.31 -3.73 1.66
N LEU A 135 -5.63 -4.68 2.55
CA LEU A 135 -6.89 -5.42 2.51
C LEU A 135 -8.10 -4.49 2.66
N HIS A 136 -8.03 -3.52 3.58
CA HIS A 136 -9.10 -2.54 3.78
C HIS A 136 -9.44 -1.81 2.48
N HIS A 137 -8.44 -1.20 1.82
CA HIS A 137 -8.67 -0.42 0.61
C HIS A 137 -8.90 -1.27 -0.64
N LEU A 138 -8.32 -2.46 -0.77
CA LEU A 138 -8.64 -3.37 -1.87
C LEU A 138 -10.10 -3.80 -1.85
N HIS A 139 -10.69 -3.99 -0.66
CA HIS A 139 -12.12 -4.25 -0.53
C HIS A 139 -12.99 -3.06 -0.97
N GLN A 140 -12.52 -1.84 -0.73
CA GLN A 140 -13.20 -0.63 -1.25
C GLN A 140 -13.10 -0.55 -2.78
N VAL A 141 -11.93 -0.77 -3.37
CA VAL A 141 -11.72 -0.78 -4.83
C VAL A 141 -12.61 -1.82 -5.53
N LEU A 142 -12.70 -3.01 -4.95
CA LEU A 142 -13.43 -4.15 -5.51
C LEU A 142 -14.90 -4.21 -5.08
N GLN A 143 -15.37 -3.26 -4.27
CA GLN A 143 -16.73 -3.19 -3.72
C GLN A 143 -17.13 -4.50 -2.99
N LEU A 144 -16.20 -5.05 -2.20
CA LEU A 144 -16.40 -6.23 -1.36
C LEU A 144 -16.87 -5.82 0.04
N ASP A 145 -17.26 -6.82 0.86
CA ASP A 145 -17.60 -6.58 2.26
C ASP A 145 -16.48 -5.83 2.98
N PRO A 146 -16.80 -4.76 3.75
CA PRO A 146 -15.80 -3.92 4.37
C PRO A 146 -14.91 -4.71 5.36
N ILE A 147 -13.60 -4.51 5.28
CA ILE A 147 -12.66 -4.95 6.30
C ILE A 147 -12.35 -3.75 7.19
N PRO A 148 -12.60 -3.82 8.52
CA PRO A 148 -12.26 -2.73 9.44
C PRO A 148 -10.76 -2.45 9.44
N TYR A 149 -10.40 -1.15 9.46
CA TYR A 149 -9.04 -0.66 9.67
C TYR A 149 -9.12 0.53 10.61
N PRO A 150 -8.34 0.53 11.74
CA PRO A 150 -8.39 1.59 12.73
C PRO A 150 -7.85 2.92 12.22
#